data_1d5149160983d4d2f39241c179e975bc
#
_entry.id   1d5149160983d4d2f39241c179e975bc
#
_cell.length_a   1.000
_cell.length_b   1.000
_cell.length_c   1.000
_cell.angle_alpha   90.00
_cell.angle_beta   90.00
_cell.angle_gamma   90.00
#
_symmetry.space_group_name_H-M   'P 1'
#
loop_
_entity.id
_entity.type
_entity.pdbx_description
1 polymer ?
#
loop_
_entity_poly.entity_id
_entity_poly.type
_entity_poly.pdbx_seq_one_letter_code
_entity_poly.pdbx_strand_id
1 'polypeptide(L)'
;MSASKLWSCTETVLNGGIKLFLYSSKTTKLRVAIGETPGPMVHGAISFVTEADSDDGLPHTLEHLVFMGSNKYPYKGVLDIIANRCLADGTNAWTDTDHTAYTLSTVGSDGFLKVLPVYIDHLLSPMLTASQFATEVHHITGEGNDAGVVYSEMQDHESEMESIMDRKTKEVIYPPFNPYAVDTGGRLKNLRESCTLEKVRDYHKKFYHLSNMVVTVCGIVNHDKVLDIMNNVEKENIVNIPKHFPKPFSFAPSEIKESSVHKVECPTDDASRGSVEVAWFAHKPSDLTAHSALHVLFDYLSNTSVSPLQKDFVLLEDPLASSVAFHVAEGVCCEMRLLFSGVPVEKLELVGPKFFDKTLREHLEEPAWDMERMGYLIDQTILNELVKLETNSSKDIISHIIGHQLFDDENVDLLHKRVNEVEFLKKLKSETASFWVELVKKYFTTPSATVIGVPDEELVDKISKKEEDRIAAQCKKLGKEGLAAEGKKLENAIKENTANHPSSELLDQLIVKNLESFDRFPVQSLTSDSPSLTPHQSAFLSQFPFHANLHNCPTKFVEIFVLLD
;
A
#
# COMPACT_ATOMS: atom_id res chain seq x y z
N MET A 1 13.19 -20.88 -29.72
CA MET A 1 12.74 -21.75 -28.62
C MET A 1 11.46 -21.09 -28.07
N SER A 2 10.36 -21.82 -27.81
CA SER A 2 9.19 -21.17 -27.25
C SER A 2 9.55 -20.57 -25.89
N ALA A 3 9.03 -19.39 -25.57
CA ALA A 3 9.30 -18.66 -24.32
C ALA A 3 9.11 -19.56 -23.09
N SER A 4 8.15 -20.47 -23.15
CA SER A 4 7.80 -21.42 -22.07
C SER A 4 8.93 -22.37 -21.62
N LYS A 5 9.99 -22.57 -22.41
CA LYS A 5 11.11 -23.45 -22.01
C LYS A 5 12.03 -22.85 -20.95
N LEU A 6 12.09 -21.52 -20.88
CA LEU A 6 12.95 -20.79 -19.92
C LEU A 6 12.26 -20.56 -18.57
N TRP A 7 10.95 -20.76 -18.50
CA TRP A 7 10.13 -20.50 -17.33
C TRP A 7 9.53 -21.79 -16.77
N SER A 8 9.44 -21.88 -15.46
CA SER A 8 8.49 -22.76 -14.77
C SER A 8 7.19 -22.01 -14.57
N CYS A 9 6.07 -22.70 -14.59
CA CYS A 9 4.76 -22.10 -14.41
C CYS A 9 3.97 -22.89 -13.37
N THR A 10 3.35 -22.17 -12.44
CA THR A 10 2.35 -22.69 -11.49
C THR A 10 1.04 -22.00 -11.77
N GLU A 11 -0.04 -22.75 -11.88
CA GLU A 11 -1.41 -22.23 -12.05
C GLU A 11 -2.19 -22.41 -10.75
N THR A 12 -2.93 -21.39 -10.35
CA THR A 12 -3.93 -21.46 -9.28
C THR A 12 -5.21 -20.73 -9.74
N VAL A 13 -6.32 -21.02 -9.10
CA VAL A 13 -7.61 -20.38 -9.41
C VAL A 13 -8.12 -19.71 -8.14
N LEU A 14 -8.44 -18.44 -8.24
CA LEU A 14 -9.04 -17.65 -7.16
C LEU A 14 -10.54 -17.98 -7.02
N ASN A 15 -11.08 -17.71 -5.84
CA ASN A 15 -12.54 -17.65 -5.67
C ASN A 15 -13.14 -16.70 -6.74
N GLY A 16 -14.19 -17.14 -7.42
CA GLY A 16 -14.73 -16.38 -8.56
C GLY A 16 -14.23 -16.83 -9.93
N GLY A 17 -13.26 -17.76 -10.01
CA GLY A 17 -12.84 -18.42 -11.25
C GLY A 17 -11.73 -17.69 -12.01
N ILE A 18 -11.13 -16.63 -11.44
CA ILE A 18 -9.97 -15.94 -12.04
C ILE A 18 -8.76 -16.86 -11.97
N LYS A 19 -8.12 -17.11 -13.11
CA LYS A 19 -6.88 -17.88 -13.18
C LYS A 19 -5.68 -16.99 -12.90
N LEU A 20 -4.78 -17.47 -12.07
CA LEU A 20 -3.50 -16.83 -11.74
C LEU A 20 -2.37 -17.77 -12.11
N PHE A 21 -1.45 -17.28 -12.94
CA PHE A 21 -0.27 -17.99 -13.40
C PHE A 21 0.98 -17.34 -12.82
N LEU A 22 1.76 -18.08 -12.05
CA LEU A 22 3.04 -17.63 -11.54
C LEU A 22 4.18 -18.27 -12.35
N TYR A 23 4.85 -17.46 -13.14
CA TYR A 23 6.04 -17.84 -13.93
C TYR A 23 7.30 -17.48 -13.15
N SER A 24 8.25 -18.42 -13.09
CA SER A 24 9.57 -18.18 -12.49
C SER A 24 10.66 -18.51 -13.51
N SER A 25 11.57 -17.55 -13.73
CA SER A 25 12.72 -17.77 -14.60
C SER A 25 13.67 -18.80 -13.99
N LYS A 26 14.07 -19.78 -14.80
CA LYS A 26 15.06 -20.79 -14.40
C LYS A 26 16.48 -20.23 -14.30
N THR A 27 16.71 -19.03 -14.86
CA THR A 27 18.04 -18.41 -14.96
C THR A 27 18.27 -17.38 -13.86
N THR A 28 17.34 -16.44 -13.68
CA THR A 28 17.53 -15.25 -12.84
C THR A 28 16.68 -15.25 -11.58
N LYS A 29 15.73 -16.18 -11.45
CA LYS A 29 14.70 -16.19 -10.40
C LYS A 29 13.67 -15.03 -10.51
N LEU A 30 13.71 -14.26 -11.60
CA LEU A 30 12.67 -13.28 -11.90
C LEU A 30 11.31 -13.98 -11.92
N ARG A 31 10.32 -13.36 -11.29
CA ARG A 31 8.94 -13.87 -11.23
C ARG A 31 7.98 -12.96 -11.97
N VAL A 32 7.02 -13.57 -12.67
CA VAL A 32 5.94 -12.89 -13.37
C VAL A 32 4.62 -13.56 -12.99
N ALA A 33 3.74 -12.83 -12.35
CA ALA A 33 2.40 -13.29 -12.03
C ALA A 33 1.41 -12.71 -13.04
N ILE A 34 0.57 -13.53 -13.65
CA ILE A 34 -0.47 -13.07 -14.58
C ILE A 34 -1.83 -13.56 -14.09
N GLY A 35 -2.69 -12.62 -13.67
CA GLY A 35 -4.08 -12.85 -13.32
C GLY A 35 -5.00 -12.52 -14.50
N GLU A 36 -5.74 -13.50 -15.03
CA GLU A 36 -6.67 -13.30 -16.14
C GLU A 36 -7.98 -12.63 -15.65
N THR A 37 -7.86 -11.36 -15.23
CA THR A 37 -9.02 -10.57 -14.80
C THR A 37 -9.81 -10.08 -16.02
N PRO A 38 -11.14 -10.22 -16.03
CA PRO A 38 -11.95 -9.76 -17.15
C PRO A 38 -12.02 -8.23 -17.20
N GLY A 39 -12.25 -7.71 -18.40
CA GLY A 39 -12.48 -6.27 -18.63
C GLY A 39 -11.44 -5.63 -19.55
N PRO A 40 -11.65 -4.34 -19.85
CA PRO A 40 -10.79 -3.61 -20.78
C PRO A 40 -9.47 -3.17 -20.19
N MET A 41 -9.36 -3.15 -18.86
CA MET A 41 -8.16 -2.66 -18.17
C MET A 41 -7.12 -3.75 -18.03
N VAL A 42 -5.86 -3.33 -18.14
CA VAL A 42 -4.70 -4.13 -17.74
C VAL A 42 -3.95 -3.36 -16.67
N HIS A 43 -3.84 -3.96 -15.51
CA HIS A 43 -3.12 -3.40 -14.37
C HIS A 43 -1.82 -4.16 -14.16
N GLY A 44 -0.75 -3.44 -13.89
CA GLY A 44 0.54 -4.01 -13.55
C GLY A 44 1.07 -3.45 -12.25
N ALA A 45 1.85 -4.27 -11.55
CA ALA A 45 2.68 -3.84 -10.45
C ALA A 45 4.07 -4.48 -10.58
N ILE A 46 5.10 -3.72 -10.30
CA ILE A 46 6.47 -4.21 -10.20
C ILE A 46 6.93 -3.98 -8.78
N SER A 47 7.18 -5.05 -8.03
CA SER A 47 7.53 -4.98 -6.62
C SER A 47 8.93 -5.50 -6.35
N PHE A 48 9.57 -4.86 -5.38
CA PHE A 48 10.86 -5.26 -4.82
C PHE A 48 10.72 -5.36 -3.31
N VAL A 49 11.27 -6.41 -2.72
CA VAL A 49 11.43 -6.47 -1.27
C VAL A 49 12.56 -5.54 -0.89
N THR A 50 12.30 -4.58 -0.02
CA THR A 50 13.26 -3.55 0.37
C THR A 50 13.34 -3.44 1.88
N GLU A 51 14.53 -3.25 2.42
CA GLU A 51 14.80 -3.16 3.84
C GLU A 51 15.68 -1.95 4.12
N ALA A 52 15.26 -1.07 5.02
CA ALA A 52 16.03 0.08 5.45
C ALA A 52 16.62 -0.15 6.85
N ASP A 53 17.79 0.41 7.11
CA ASP A 53 18.51 0.31 8.39
C ASP A 53 18.64 1.65 9.11
N SER A 54 18.07 2.70 8.54
CA SER A 54 18.10 4.07 9.09
C SER A 54 16.93 4.90 8.58
N ASP A 55 16.60 5.96 9.33
CA ASP A 55 15.55 6.93 8.97
C ASP A 55 16.00 7.92 7.87
N ASP A 56 16.95 7.53 7.02
CA ASP A 56 17.42 8.37 5.91
C ASP A 56 16.40 8.50 4.77
N GLY A 57 15.33 7.72 4.78
CA GLY A 57 14.29 7.76 3.74
C GLY A 57 14.78 7.25 2.38
N LEU A 58 15.76 6.34 2.35
CA LEU A 58 16.33 5.83 1.09
C LEU A 58 15.28 5.13 0.19
N PRO A 59 14.35 4.30 0.74
CA PRO A 59 13.31 3.66 -0.08
C PRO A 59 12.44 4.68 -0.80
N HIS A 60 11.85 5.63 -0.07
CA HIS A 60 10.96 6.66 -0.60
C HIS A 60 11.69 7.65 -1.54
N THR A 61 12.90 8.06 -1.15
CA THR A 61 13.77 8.87 -2.02
C THR A 61 14.03 8.19 -3.37
N LEU A 62 14.31 6.88 -3.37
CA LEU A 62 14.54 6.13 -4.59
C LEU A 62 13.25 5.98 -5.40
N GLU A 63 12.10 5.79 -4.75
CA GLU A 63 10.78 5.75 -5.39
C GLU A 63 10.56 6.98 -6.28
N HIS A 64 10.82 8.18 -5.76
CA HIS A 64 10.71 9.42 -6.54
C HIS A 64 11.75 9.51 -7.67
N LEU A 65 12.99 9.16 -7.38
CA LEU A 65 14.09 9.37 -8.32
C LEU A 65 14.03 8.47 -9.56
N VAL A 66 13.43 7.27 -9.48
CA VAL A 66 13.30 6.39 -10.65
C VAL A 66 12.42 7.00 -11.74
N PHE A 67 11.48 7.88 -11.40
CA PHE A 67 10.61 8.57 -12.35
C PHE A 67 11.30 9.73 -13.08
N MET A 68 12.49 10.13 -12.63
CA MET A 68 13.21 11.26 -13.20
C MET A 68 13.97 10.95 -14.50
N GLY A 69 13.89 9.71 -14.98
CA GLY A 69 14.51 9.24 -16.22
C GLY A 69 15.47 8.07 -16.03
N SER A 70 15.69 7.33 -17.11
CA SER A 70 16.54 6.16 -17.12
C SER A 70 17.68 6.28 -18.16
N ASN A 71 18.59 5.32 -18.17
CA ASN A 71 19.71 5.34 -19.12
C ASN A 71 19.27 5.30 -20.59
N LYS A 72 18.18 4.57 -20.91
CA LYS A 72 17.61 4.53 -22.26
C LYS A 72 16.67 5.70 -22.55
N TYR A 73 16.03 6.24 -21.50
CA TYR A 73 15.04 7.30 -21.60
C TYR A 73 15.42 8.46 -20.66
N PRO A 74 16.51 9.21 -20.98
CA PRO A 74 17.08 10.24 -20.10
C PRO A 74 16.27 11.54 -20.14
N TYR A 75 14.96 11.45 -19.93
CA TYR A 75 14.03 12.58 -20.03
C TYR A 75 13.12 12.63 -18.80
N LYS A 76 13.12 13.75 -18.08
CA LYS A 76 12.18 13.98 -16.98
C LYS A 76 10.72 13.94 -17.49
N GLY A 77 9.86 13.20 -16.81
CA GLY A 77 8.43 13.11 -17.15
C GLY A 77 8.11 12.30 -18.41
N VAL A 78 9.08 11.58 -18.98
CA VAL A 78 8.84 10.79 -20.20
C VAL A 78 7.81 9.69 -19.97
N LEU A 79 7.75 9.10 -18.78
CA LEU A 79 6.75 8.06 -18.45
C LEU A 79 5.33 8.61 -18.54
N ASP A 80 5.06 9.82 -18.07
CA ASP A 80 3.74 10.44 -18.15
C ASP A 80 3.37 10.77 -19.60
N ILE A 81 4.35 11.23 -20.41
CA ILE A 81 4.14 11.46 -21.83
C ILE A 81 3.80 10.15 -22.55
N ILE A 82 4.49 9.07 -22.24
CA ILE A 82 4.27 7.75 -22.85
C ILE A 82 2.93 7.16 -22.33
N ALA A 83 2.65 7.29 -21.05
CA ALA A 83 1.42 6.84 -20.44
C ALA A 83 0.20 7.42 -21.18
N ASN A 84 0.15 8.74 -21.37
CA ASN A 84 -0.92 9.39 -22.12
C ASN A 84 -1.08 8.85 -23.55
N ARG A 85 0.03 8.53 -24.25
CA ARG A 85 0.02 7.97 -25.61
C ARG A 85 -0.39 6.50 -25.67
N CYS A 86 -0.21 5.78 -24.58
CA CYS A 86 -0.53 4.36 -24.44
C CYS A 86 -1.86 4.12 -23.71
N LEU A 87 -2.67 5.16 -23.49
CA LEU A 87 -3.97 5.09 -22.80
C LEU A 87 -3.81 4.52 -21.37
N ALA A 88 -2.73 4.94 -20.71
CA ALA A 88 -2.46 4.59 -19.33
C ALA A 88 -2.88 5.72 -18.39
N ASP A 89 -3.23 5.34 -17.17
CA ASP A 89 -3.22 6.26 -16.04
C ASP A 89 -1.77 6.72 -15.81
N GLY A 90 -1.53 7.82 -15.15
CA GLY A 90 -0.18 8.28 -14.85
C GLY A 90 0.66 7.24 -14.09
N THR A 91 1.89 7.60 -13.79
CA THR A 91 2.75 6.81 -12.93
C THR A 91 2.28 6.88 -11.49
N ASN A 92 2.32 5.75 -10.77
CA ASN A 92 2.06 5.70 -9.35
C ASN A 92 2.94 4.63 -8.69
N ALA A 93 3.25 4.84 -7.40
CA ALA A 93 4.04 3.92 -6.60
C ALA A 93 3.66 4.05 -5.12
N TRP A 94 4.16 3.15 -4.31
CA TRP A 94 4.16 3.28 -2.85
C TRP A 94 5.37 2.59 -2.24
N THR A 95 5.85 3.16 -1.18
CA THR A 95 6.89 2.60 -0.32
C THR A 95 6.28 2.18 1.01
N ASP A 96 6.38 0.90 1.32
CA ASP A 96 6.06 0.36 2.63
C ASP A 96 7.34 0.06 3.41
N THR A 97 7.21 -0.48 4.61
CA THR A 97 8.36 -0.83 5.45
C THR A 97 9.22 -1.94 4.84
N ASP A 98 8.59 -2.91 4.17
CA ASP A 98 9.26 -4.12 3.68
C ASP A 98 9.26 -4.27 2.14
N HIS A 99 8.61 -3.37 1.42
CA HIS A 99 8.60 -3.40 -0.04
C HIS A 99 8.37 -2.01 -0.65
N THR A 100 8.79 -1.88 -1.91
CA THR A 100 8.40 -0.76 -2.77
C THR A 100 7.74 -1.33 -4.02
N ALA A 101 6.60 -0.80 -4.40
CA ALA A 101 5.84 -1.25 -5.56
C ALA A 101 5.48 -0.09 -6.48
N TYR A 102 5.56 -0.34 -7.77
CA TYR A 102 5.34 0.62 -8.85
C TYR A 102 4.20 0.14 -9.72
N THR A 103 3.18 0.95 -9.95
CA THR A 103 1.97 0.54 -10.68
C THR A 103 1.85 1.19 -12.04
N LEU A 104 1.20 0.47 -12.93
CA LEU A 104 0.90 0.87 -14.29
C LEU A 104 -0.46 0.31 -14.68
N SER A 105 -1.39 1.16 -15.12
CA SER A 105 -2.70 0.72 -15.61
C SER A 105 -2.95 1.28 -17.00
N THR A 106 -3.44 0.45 -17.91
CA THR A 106 -3.74 0.85 -19.29
C THR A 106 -5.10 0.33 -19.74
N VAL A 107 -5.70 1.03 -20.69
CA VAL A 107 -6.83 0.47 -21.44
C VAL A 107 -6.29 -0.40 -22.54
N GLY A 108 -6.53 -1.71 -22.43
CA GLY A 108 -6.07 -2.72 -23.39
C GLY A 108 -4.60 -3.13 -23.23
N SER A 109 -4.29 -4.32 -23.73
CA SER A 109 -2.96 -4.93 -23.59
C SER A 109 -1.87 -4.30 -24.47
N ASP A 110 -2.22 -3.66 -25.58
CA ASP A 110 -1.24 -3.08 -26.49
C ASP A 110 -0.48 -1.91 -25.87
N GLY A 111 -1.17 -1.04 -25.13
CA GLY A 111 -0.57 0.04 -24.35
C GLY A 111 0.35 -0.50 -23.26
N PHE A 112 -0.15 -1.46 -22.51
CA PHE A 112 0.59 -2.11 -21.43
C PHE A 112 1.91 -2.71 -21.91
N LEU A 113 1.89 -3.51 -22.96
CA LEU A 113 3.06 -4.16 -23.51
C LEU A 113 4.10 -3.18 -24.07
N LYS A 114 3.70 -1.96 -24.45
CA LYS A 114 4.62 -0.89 -24.89
C LYS A 114 5.25 -0.16 -23.73
N VAL A 115 4.49 0.14 -22.68
CA VAL A 115 4.97 0.92 -21.52
C VAL A 115 5.81 0.04 -20.59
N LEU A 116 5.45 -1.22 -20.41
CA LEU A 116 6.11 -2.14 -19.47
C LEU A 116 7.65 -2.18 -19.58
N PRO A 117 8.26 -2.35 -20.77
CA PRO A 117 9.73 -2.35 -20.89
C PRO A 117 10.36 -1.00 -20.56
N VAL A 118 9.68 0.12 -20.85
CA VAL A 118 10.16 1.46 -20.50
C VAL A 118 10.12 1.65 -18.99
N TYR A 119 9.04 1.23 -18.37
CA TYR A 119 8.87 1.29 -16.92
C TYR A 119 9.94 0.48 -16.19
N ILE A 120 10.18 -0.75 -16.63
CA ILE A 120 11.22 -1.61 -16.05
C ILE A 120 12.63 -1.00 -16.25
N ASP A 121 12.90 -0.34 -17.37
CA ASP A 121 14.19 0.33 -17.57
C ASP A 121 14.40 1.47 -16.56
N HIS A 122 13.36 2.22 -16.23
CA HIS A 122 13.41 3.25 -15.17
C HIS A 122 13.73 2.65 -13.79
N LEU A 123 13.18 1.47 -13.49
CA LEU A 123 13.41 0.80 -12.21
C LEU A 123 14.80 0.15 -12.10
N LEU A 124 15.27 -0.50 -13.18
CA LEU A 124 16.53 -1.24 -13.15
C LEU A 124 17.76 -0.41 -13.56
N SER A 125 17.56 0.71 -14.24
CA SER A 125 18.65 1.54 -14.79
C SER A 125 18.34 3.04 -14.70
N PRO A 126 17.90 3.56 -13.54
CA PRO A 126 17.63 4.99 -13.36
C PRO A 126 18.91 5.80 -13.49
N MET A 127 18.80 7.07 -13.87
CA MET A 127 19.97 7.96 -14.04
C MET A 127 20.61 8.33 -12.70
N LEU A 128 19.82 8.61 -11.69
CA LEU A 128 20.23 9.01 -10.33
C LEU A 128 21.34 10.09 -10.35
N THR A 129 21.03 11.25 -10.93
CA THR A 129 21.97 12.38 -11.05
C THR A 129 21.88 13.31 -9.85
N ALA A 130 22.93 14.13 -9.64
CA ALA A 130 22.93 15.14 -8.58
C ALA A 130 21.83 16.19 -8.78
N SER A 131 21.51 16.53 -10.03
CA SER A 131 20.47 17.50 -10.37
C SER A 131 19.06 16.94 -10.09
N GLN A 132 18.82 15.66 -10.33
CA GLN A 132 17.59 14.98 -9.98
C GLN A 132 17.42 14.92 -8.45
N PHE A 133 18.45 14.53 -7.73
CA PHE A 133 18.45 14.48 -6.26
C PHE A 133 18.13 15.86 -5.66
N ALA A 134 18.78 16.92 -6.17
CA ALA A 134 18.56 18.27 -5.68
C ALA A 134 17.12 18.77 -5.90
N THR A 135 16.49 18.42 -7.03
CA THR A 135 15.11 18.89 -7.30
C THR A 135 14.04 18.05 -6.63
N GLU A 136 14.25 16.74 -6.51
CA GLU A 136 13.23 15.83 -5.98
C GLU A 136 13.37 15.61 -4.48
N VAL A 137 14.60 15.51 -3.94
CA VAL A 137 14.78 15.06 -2.56
C VAL A 137 14.93 16.23 -1.60
N HIS A 138 16.05 16.94 -1.72
CA HIS A 138 16.35 18.07 -0.82
C HIS A 138 17.33 19.06 -1.44
N HIS A 139 17.08 20.34 -1.22
CA HIS A 139 17.99 21.44 -1.52
C HIS A 139 17.72 22.63 -0.58
N ILE A 140 18.69 23.53 -0.50
CA ILE A 140 18.51 24.84 0.15
C ILE A 140 18.23 25.88 -0.94
N THR A 141 17.16 26.65 -0.78
CA THR A 141 16.80 27.72 -1.72
C THR A 141 17.73 28.92 -1.60
N GLY A 142 17.65 29.86 -2.57
CA GLY A 142 18.40 31.12 -2.51
C GLY A 142 18.02 32.01 -1.32
N GLU A 143 16.87 31.80 -0.70
CA GLU A 143 16.38 32.46 0.52
C GLU A 143 16.82 31.74 1.80
N GLY A 144 17.39 30.54 1.69
CA GLY A 144 17.90 29.74 2.80
C GLY A 144 16.89 28.78 3.42
N ASN A 145 15.76 28.54 2.78
CA ASN A 145 14.80 27.54 3.19
C ASN A 145 15.17 26.15 2.61
N ASP A 146 14.80 25.10 3.34
CA ASP A 146 14.89 23.75 2.82
C ASP A 146 13.65 23.45 1.96
N ALA A 147 13.85 22.74 0.85
CA ALA A 147 12.82 22.35 -0.07
C ALA A 147 13.20 21.07 -0.83
N GLY A 148 12.26 20.51 -1.56
CA GLY A 148 12.35 19.27 -2.32
C GLY A 148 10.98 18.60 -2.30
N VAL A 149 10.65 17.78 -3.26
CA VAL A 149 9.35 17.08 -3.31
C VAL A 149 9.23 16.14 -2.11
N VAL A 150 10.18 15.21 -1.96
CA VAL A 150 10.22 14.29 -0.80
C VAL A 150 10.31 15.05 0.53
N TYR A 151 11.16 16.09 0.61
CA TYR A 151 11.30 16.87 1.82
C TYR A 151 9.99 17.55 2.25
N SER A 152 9.27 18.16 1.29
CA SER A 152 7.99 18.84 1.57
C SER A 152 6.90 17.86 1.98
N GLU A 153 6.83 16.70 1.32
CA GLU A 153 5.89 15.64 1.69
C GLU A 153 6.12 15.13 3.11
N MET A 154 7.38 14.84 3.45
CA MET A 154 7.71 14.39 4.80
C MET A 154 7.56 15.47 5.87
N GLN A 155 7.63 16.75 5.48
CA GLN A 155 7.38 17.87 6.39
C GLN A 155 5.93 17.90 6.88
N ASP A 156 4.97 17.59 6.01
CA ASP A 156 3.56 17.52 6.37
C ASP A 156 3.31 16.37 7.36
N HIS A 157 3.97 15.23 7.18
CA HIS A 157 3.78 14.04 8.03
C HIS A 157 4.49 14.10 9.38
N GLU A 158 5.60 14.85 9.52
CA GLU A 158 6.42 14.79 10.75
C GLU A 158 5.68 15.31 12.00
N SER A 159 4.69 16.18 11.82
CA SER A 159 3.93 16.84 12.89
C SER A 159 2.52 16.23 13.11
N GLU A 160 2.11 15.25 12.31
CA GLU A 160 0.80 14.59 12.48
C GLU A 160 0.79 13.67 13.70
N MET A 161 -0.27 13.74 14.51
CA MET A 161 -0.46 12.89 15.70
C MET A 161 -0.35 11.42 15.37
N GLU A 162 -0.96 10.97 14.26
CA GLU A 162 -0.94 9.58 13.83
C GLU A 162 0.49 9.11 13.53
N SER A 163 1.27 9.90 12.79
CA SER A 163 2.67 9.60 12.46
C SER A 163 3.58 9.57 13.68
N ILE A 164 3.36 10.49 14.64
CA ILE A 164 4.11 10.54 15.90
C ILE A 164 3.79 9.31 16.76
N MET A 165 2.51 8.92 16.86
CA MET A 165 2.09 7.75 17.61
C MET A 165 2.57 6.46 16.97
N ASP A 166 2.45 6.29 15.65
CA ASP A 166 2.97 5.12 14.92
C ASP A 166 4.45 4.93 15.17
N ARG A 167 5.23 6.00 15.03
CA ARG A 167 6.66 5.98 15.31
C ARG A 167 6.96 5.58 16.77
N LYS A 168 6.20 6.13 17.72
CA LYS A 168 6.36 5.78 19.13
C LYS A 168 5.99 4.32 19.40
N THR A 169 4.92 3.83 18.80
CA THR A 169 4.52 2.43 18.91
C THR A 169 5.62 1.50 18.36
N LYS A 170 6.14 1.76 17.17
CA LYS A 170 7.24 1.00 16.58
C LYS A 170 8.51 1.03 17.44
N GLU A 171 8.90 2.19 17.99
CA GLU A 171 10.04 2.31 18.91
C GLU A 171 9.88 1.46 20.17
N VAL A 172 8.65 1.25 20.65
CA VAL A 172 8.37 0.50 21.87
C VAL A 172 8.29 -1.00 21.63
N ILE A 173 7.64 -1.43 20.54
CA ILE A 173 7.40 -2.86 20.31
C ILE A 173 8.58 -3.56 19.63
N TYR A 174 9.38 -2.83 18.84
CA TYR A 174 10.53 -3.40 18.16
C TYR A 174 11.84 -3.14 18.89
N PRO A 175 12.79 -4.06 18.86
CA PRO A 175 14.13 -3.82 19.38
C PRO A 175 14.85 -2.73 18.57
N PRO A 176 15.82 -2.03 19.16
CA PRO A 176 16.62 -1.04 18.45
C PRO A 176 17.22 -1.60 17.14
N PHE A 177 17.23 -0.77 16.10
CA PHE A 177 17.73 -1.11 14.76
C PHE A 177 16.93 -2.20 14.03
N ASN A 178 15.70 -2.49 14.46
CA ASN A 178 14.82 -3.36 13.70
C ASN A 178 14.30 -2.61 12.47
N PRO A 179 14.34 -3.21 11.25
CA PRO A 179 13.86 -2.55 10.03
C PRO A 179 12.38 -2.13 10.08
N TYR A 180 11.54 -2.83 10.85
CA TYR A 180 10.13 -2.42 11.03
C TYR A 180 9.97 -1.14 11.88
N ALA A 181 10.99 -0.76 12.64
CA ALA A 181 10.97 0.50 13.42
C ALA A 181 11.53 1.70 12.66
N VAL A 182 12.02 1.49 11.42
CA VAL A 182 12.60 2.55 10.59
C VAL A 182 11.50 3.35 9.89
N ASP A 183 11.71 4.65 9.82
CA ASP A 183 10.88 5.57 9.01
C ASP A 183 11.37 5.55 7.56
N THR A 184 10.69 4.79 6.70
CA THR A 184 11.07 4.60 5.28
C THR A 184 10.87 5.85 4.44
N GLY A 185 9.99 6.78 4.87
CA GLY A 185 9.82 8.10 4.26
C GLY A 185 10.99 9.03 4.52
N GLY A 186 11.64 8.83 5.66
CA GLY A 186 12.78 9.62 6.11
C GLY A 186 12.41 10.80 7.01
N ARG A 187 13.15 10.96 8.09
CA ARG A 187 12.99 12.12 8.97
C ARG A 187 13.61 13.37 8.34
N LEU A 188 12.99 14.53 8.51
CA LEU A 188 13.47 15.79 7.92
C LEU A 188 14.95 16.06 8.24
N LYS A 189 15.39 15.78 9.46
CA LYS A 189 16.79 15.90 9.83
C LYS A 189 17.69 14.99 8.98
N ASN A 190 17.29 13.74 8.78
CA ASN A 190 18.06 12.77 8.02
C ASN A 190 18.08 13.12 6.53
N LEU A 191 16.96 13.57 5.98
CA LEU A 191 16.88 14.05 4.59
C LEU A 191 17.83 15.21 4.31
N ARG A 192 18.03 16.11 5.30
CA ARG A 192 18.99 17.22 5.20
C ARG A 192 20.44 16.81 5.38
N GLU A 193 20.74 15.89 6.30
CA GLU A 193 22.10 15.70 6.81
C GLU A 193 22.75 14.38 6.37
N SER A 194 21.98 13.30 6.25
CA SER A 194 22.52 11.95 6.07
C SER A 194 22.01 11.21 4.84
N CYS A 195 20.85 11.57 4.26
CA CYS A 195 20.41 11.09 2.98
C CYS A 195 21.30 11.65 1.87
N THR A 196 22.02 10.80 1.16
CA THR A 196 22.92 11.22 0.08
C THR A 196 22.66 10.43 -1.19
N LEU A 197 22.93 11.03 -2.34
CA LEU A 197 22.80 10.36 -3.62
C LEU A 197 23.62 9.07 -3.71
N GLU A 198 24.79 9.01 -3.07
CA GLU A 198 25.62 7.81 -3.04
C GLU A 198 24.91 6.67 -2.30
N LYS A 199 24.35 6.95 -1.11
CA LYS A 199 23.54 5.96 -0.38
C LYS A 199 22.35 5.48 -1.19
N VAL A 200 21.65 6.38 -1.90
CA VAL A 200 20.53 6.01 -2.77
C VAL A 200 20.98 5.09 -3.90
N ARG A 201 22.13 5.36 -4.52
CA ARG A 201 22.71 4.49 -5.56
C ARG A 201 23.08 3.10 -5.02
N ASP A 202 23.67 3.05 -3.83
CA ASP A 202 24.02 1.78 -3.17
C ASP A 202 22.76 1.01 -2.79
N TYR A 203 21.72 1.71 -2.30
CA TYR A 203 20.42 1.13 -1.99
C TYR A 203 19.76 0.55 -3.23
N HIS A 204 19.72 1.30 -4.34
CA HIS A 204 19.23 0.81 -5.63
C HIS A 204 19.96 -0.46 -6.06
N LYS A 205 21.30 -0.44 -6.07
CA LYS A 205 22.13 -1.58 -6.45
C LYS A 205 21.90 -2.81 -5.58
N LYS A 206 21.59 -2.60 -4.28
CA LYS A 206 21.33 -3.68 -3.31
C LYS A 206 20.00 -4.38 -3.57
N PHE A 207 18.93 -3.64 -3.89
CA PHE A 207 17.58 -4.18 -3.92
C PHE A 207 16.95 -4.28 -5.31
N TYR A 208 17.34 -3.43 -6.29
CA TYR A 208 16.69 -3.34 -7.59
C TYR A 208 17.39 -4.20 -8.64
N HIS A 209 17.14 -5.49 -8.59
CA HIS A 209 17.69 -6.48 -9.52
C HIS A 209 16.68 -7.61 -9.78
N LEU A 210 16.89 -8.35 -10.87
CA LEU A 210 15.93 -9.33 -11.39
C LEU A 210 15.53 -10.40 -10.36
N SER A 211 16.46 -10.90 -9.54
CA SER A 211 16.15 -11.97 -8.59
C SER A 211 15.33 -11.51 -7.37
N ASN A 212 15.16 -10.19 -7.19
CA ASN A 212 14.30 -9.59 -6.15
C ASN A 212 13.02 -8.98 -6.73
N MET A 213 12.89 -8.97 -8.06
CA MET A 213 11.77 -8.34 -8.76
C MET A 213 10.62 -9.33 -9.01
N VAL A 214 9.40 -8.88 -8.73
CA VAL A 214 8.17 -9.56 -9.17
C VAL A 214 7.37 -8.60 -10.04
N VAL A 215 6.96 -9.07 -11.21
CA VAL A 215 6.06 -8.35 -12.12
C VAL A 215 4.69 -9.01 -12.06
N THR A 216 3.69 -8.29 -11.58
CA THR A 216 2.29 -8.75 -11.54
C THR A 216 1.52 -8.06 -12.64
N VAL A 217 0.78 -8.82 -13.44
CA VAL A 217 -0.07 -8.32 -14.52
C VAL A 217 -1.47 -8.86 -14.34
N CYS A 218 -2.46 -7.99 -14.24
CA CYS A 218 -3.87 -8.35 -14.08
C CYS A 218 -4.66 -7.81 -15.28
N GLY A 219 -5.28 -8.70 -16.04
CA GLY A 219 -6.01 -8.37 -17.26
C GLY A 219 -5.88 -9.45 -18.34
N ILE A 220 -6.58 -9.26 -19.44
CA ILE A 220 -6.50 -10.17 -20.58
C ILE A 220 -5.30 -9.80 -21.44
N VAL A 221 -4.19 -10.51 -21.26
CA VAL A 221 -2.94 -10.30 -21.99
C VAL A 221 -2.44 -11.59 -22.64
N ASN A 222 -1.63 -11.45 -23.70
CA ASN A 222 -0.93 -12.59 -24.25
C ASN A 222 0.32 -12.91 -23.41
N HIS A 223 0.32 -14.04 -22.70
CA HIS A 223 1.40 -14.46 -21.80
C HIS A 223 2.75 -14.57 -22.50
N ASP A 224 2.79 -15.14 -23.72
CA ASP A 224 4.04 -15.27 -24.47
C ASP A 224 4.65 -13.90 -24.78
N LYS A 225 3.85 -12.89 -25.12
CA LYS A 225 4.35 -11.52 -25.35
C LYS A 225 4.92 -10.89 -24.08
N VAL A 226 4.27 -11.10 -22.92
CA VAL A 226 4.80 -10.64 -21.62
C VAL A 226 6.13 -11.33 -21.34
N LEU A 227 6.19 -12.66 -21.47
CA LEU A 227 7.41 -13.43 -21.23
C LEU A 227 8.53 -13.09 -22.22
N ASP A 228 8.23 -12.76 -23.47
CA ASP A 228 9.23 -12.31 -24.45
C ASP A 228 9.83 -10.96 -24.06
N ILE A 229 9.03 -10.03 -23.55
CA ILE A 229 9.53 -8.77 -22.97
C ILE A 229 10.46 -9.09 -21.79
N MET A 230 10.03 -9.96 -20.87
CA MET A 230 10.84 -10.32 -19.71
C MET A 230 12.14 -11.05 -20.09
N ASN A 231 12.13 -11.91 -21.11
CA ASN A 231 13.33 -12.54 -21.64
C ASN A 231 14.34 -11.51 -22.18
N ASN A 232 13.87 -10.40 -22.77
CA ASN A 232 14.77 -9.32 -23.22
C ASN A 232 15.31 -8.51 -22.03
N VAL A 233 14.45 -8.20 -21.04
CA VAL A 233 14.87 -7.56 -19.78
C VAL A 233 15.93 -8.41 -19.06
N GLU A 234 15.77 -9.74 -19.01
CA GLU A 234 16.76 -10.65 -18.42
C GLU A 234 18.11 -10.58 -19.13
N LYS A 235 18.13 -10.66 -20.46
CA LYS A 235 19.38 -10.61 -21.25
C LYS A 235 20.18 -9.34 -20.96
N GLU A 236 19.49 -8.21 -20.80
CA GLU A 236 20.14 -6.92 -20.58
C GLU A 236 20.62 -6.74 -19.15
N ASN A 237 19.94 -7.30 -18.18
CA ASN A 237 20.13 -7.01 -16.75
C ASN A 237 20.73 -8.16 -15.92
N ILE A 238 20.96 -9.33 -16.50
CA ILE A 238 21.50 -10.50 -15.78
C ILE A 238 22.83 -10.22 -15.09
N VAL A 239 23.66 -9.34 -15.67
CA VAL A 239 24.96 -8.96 -15.12
C VAL A 239 24.86 -8.12 -13.84
N ASN A 240 23.70 -7.52 -13.58
CA ASN A 240 23.44 -6.67 -12.44
C ASN A 240 22.95 -7.46 -11.21
N ILE A 241 22.71 -8.77 -11.34
CA ILE A 241 22.29 -9.60 -10.21
C ILE A 241 23.49 -9.76 -9.25
N PRO A 242 23.33 -9.40 -7.96
CA PRO A 242 24.40 -9.56 -6.99
C PRO A 242 24.72 -11.04 -6.78
N LYS A 243 26.00 -11.37 -6.63
CA LYS A 243 26.45 -12.76 -6.36
C LYS A 243 25.89 -13.33 -5.05
N HIS A 244 25.61 -12.46 -4.11
CA HIS A 244 25.01 -12.79 -2.82
C HIS A 244 23.98 -11.73 -2.50
N PHE A 245 22.75 -12.16 -2.29
CA PHE A 245 21.64 -11.33 -1.86
C PHE A 245 20.96 -12.04 -0.69
N PRO A 246 21.22 -11.61 0.55
CA PRO A 246 20.51 -12.13 1.69
C PRO A 246 19.04 -11.71 1.59
N LYS A 247 18.12 -12.63 1.86
CA LYS A 247 16.69 -12.33 1.87
C LYS A 247 16.45 -11.22 2.92
N PRO A 248 15.86 -10.08 2.56
CA PRO A 248 15.48 -9.06 3.53
C PRO A 248 14.51 -9.64 4.57
N PHE A 249 14.42 -9.02 5.74
CA PHE A 249 13.55 -9.45 6.84
C PHE A 249 13.77 -10.90 7.30
N SER A 250 15.00 -11.40 7.18
CA SER A 250 15.39 -12.74 7.63
C SER A 250 15.94 -12.73 9.06
N PHE A 251 15.15 -12.20 10.00
CA PHE A 251 15.47 -12.17 11.44
C PHE A 251 14.39 -12.88 12.26
N ALA A 252 14.70 -13.15 13.52
CA ALA A 252 13.74 -13.77 14.43
C ALA A 252 12.55 -12.83 14.70
N PRO A 253 11.31 -13.37 14.83
CA PRO A 253 10.17 -12.58 15.22
C PRO A 253 10.42 -11.78 16.50
N SER A 254 9.98 -10.54 16.54
CA SER A 254 10.01 -9.72 17.74
C SER A 254 8.92 -10.13 18.72
N GLU A 255 9.13 -9.87 20.00
CA GLU A 255 8.14 -10.11 21.06
C GLU A 255 8.14 -8.95 22.05
N ILE A 256 6.97 -8.59 22.57
CA ILE A 256 6.82 -7.67 23.69
C ILE A 256 6.96 -8.49 24.97
N LYS A 257 7.98 -8.20 25.78
CA LYS A 257 8.27 -9.00 26.98
C LYS A 257 7.38 -8.65 28.16
N GLU A 258 7.04 -7.38 28.31
CA GLU A 258 6.21 -6.85 29.40
C GLU A 258 5.27 -5.77 28.86
N SER A 259 4.06 -5.73 29.40
CA SER A 259 3.11 -4.68 29.03
C SER A 259 3.59 -3.33 29.53
N SER A 260 3.44 -2.31 28.71
CA SER A 260 3.94 -0.95 29.00
C SER A 260 2.97 0.12 28.50
N VAL A 261 3.03 1.29 29.15
CA VAL A 261 2.23 2.46 28.78
C VAL A 261 3.18 3.63 28.54
N HIS A 262 3.05 4.27 27.41
CA HIS A 262 3.88 5.38 26.97
C HIS A 262 3.02 6.58 26.60
N LYS A 263 3.45 7.77 26.95
CA LYS A 263 2.83 9.03 26.51
C LYS A 263 3.76 9.72 25.51
N VAL A 264 3.18 10.32 24.49
CA VAL A 264 3.88 11.17 23.54
C VAL A 264 3.05 12.44 23.32
N GLU A 265 3.72 13.58 23.41
CA GLU A 265 3.13 14.89 23.11
C GLU A 265 3.02 15.06 21.61
N CYS A 266 1.84 15.49 21.14
CA CYS A 266 1.52 15.67 19.73
C CYS A 266 1.08 17.10 19.49
N PRO A 267 1.72 17.84 18.55
CA PRO A 267 1.33 19.20 18.23
C PRO A 267 -0.08 19.20 17.63
N THR A 268 -0.93 20.14 18.05
CA THR A 268 -2.29 20.27 17.55
C THR A 268 -2.82 21.68 17.84
N ASP A 269 -3.79 22.13 17.03
CA ASP A 269 -4.53 23.37 17.26
C ASP A 269 -5.74 23.17 18.23
N ASP A 270 -6.06 21.92 18.57
CA ASP A 270 -7.13 21.55 19.52
C ASP A 270 -6.60 20.57 20.59
N ALA A 271 -6.26 21.11 21.76
CA ALA A 271 -5.79 20.33 22.90
C ALA A 271 -6.89 19.58 23.65
N SER A 272 -8.14 19.62 23.21
CA SER A 272 -9.26 18.98 23.92
C SER A 272 -9.31 17.46 23.72
N ARG A 273 -8.69 16.91 22.67
CA ARG A 273 -8.79 15.51 22.30
C ARG A 273 -7.45 14.94 21.84
N GLY A 274 -7.15 13.73 22.34
CA GLY A 274 -6.02 12.93 21.92
C GLY A 274 -6.44 11.56 21.40
N SER A 275 -5.49 10.63 21.36
CA SER A 275 -5.71 9.25 20.89
C SER A 275 -5.01 8.24 21.80
N VAL A 276 -5.51 7.01 21.83
CA VAL A 276 -4.89 5.89 22.57
C VAL A 276 -4.79 4.71 21.62
N GLU A 277 -3.60 4.18 21.46
CA GLU A 277 -3.33 2.98 20.68
C GLU A 277 -2.84 1.85 21.59
N VAL A 278 -3.33 0.62 21.35
CA VAL A 278 -2.83 -0.59 22.00
C VAL A 278 -2.33 -1.54 20.91
N ALA A 279 -1.09 -1.99 21.06
CA ALA A 279 -0.41 -2.83 20.07
C ALA A 279 0.05 -4.17 20.66
N TRP A 280 -0.05 -5.24 19.85
CA TRP A 280 0.40 -6.60 20.15
C TRP A 280 1.12 -7.20 18.94
N PHE A 281 1.95 -8.20 19.20
CA PHE A 281 2.32 -9.16 18.16
C PHE A 281 1.34 -10.34 18.16
N ALA A 282 1.04 -10.85 16.97
CA ALA A 282 0.07 -11.91 16.76
C ALA A 282 0.69 -13.16 16.15
N HIS A 283 0.16 -13.61 15.05
CA HIS A 283 0.55 -14.85 14.38
C HIS A 283 1.73 -14.64 13.42
N LYS A 284 2.29 -15.75 12.94
CA LYS A 284 3.23 -15.73 11.82
C LYS A 284 2.46 -15.46 10.52
N PRO A 285 3.05 -14.77 9.53
CA PRO A 285 2.38 -14.43 8.27
C PRO A 285 1.92 -15.65 7.46
N SER A 286 2.48 -16.83 7.72
CA SER A 286 2.04 -18.09 7.11
C SER A 286 0.77 -18.70 7.74
N ASP A 287 0.32 -18.19 8.91
CA ASP A 287 -0.94 -18.62 9.55
C ASP A 287 -2.12 -17.78 9.06
N LEU A 288 -2.48 -17.99 7.79
CA LEU A 288 -3.54 -17.25 7.11
C LEU A 288 -4.92 -17.48 7.76
N THR A 289 -5.12 -18.62 8.42
CA THR A 289 -6.37 -18.87 9.16
C THR A 289 -6.49 -17.98 10.38
N ALA A 290 -5.41 -17.79 11.14
CA ALA A 290 -5.40 -16.86 12.26
C ALA A 290 -5.56 -15.40 11.78
N HIS A 291 -4.98 -15.06 10.62
CA HIS A 291 -5.13 -13.75 10.01
C HIS A 291 -6.61 -13.42 9.76
N SER A 292 -7.31 -14.26 8.98
CA SER A 292 -8.75 -14.08 8.69
C SER A 292 -9.60 -14.11 9.97
N ALA A 293 -9.26 -14.98 10.94
CA ALA A 293 -10.00 -15.04 12.21
C ALA A 293 -9.86 -13.76 13.03
N LEU A 294 -8.67 -13.15 13.07
CA LEU A 294 -8.46 -11.88 13.77
C LEU A 294 -9.20 -10.72 13.10
N HIS A 295 -9.26 -10.66 11.79
CA HIS A 295 -10.06 -9.67 11.09
C HIS A 295 -11.56 -9.79 11.44
N VAL A 296 -12.12 -11.00 11.39
CA VAL A 296 -13.51 -11.24 11.79
C VAL A 296 -13.74 -10.90 13.27
N LEU A 297 -12.79 -11.24 14.15
CA LEU A 297 -12.84 -10.89 15.56
C LEU A 297 -12.89 -9.39 15.78
N PHE A 298 -12.03 -8.63 15.13
CA PHE A 298 -12.04 -7.17 15.24
C PHE A 298 -13.33 -6.55 14.69
N ASP A 299 -13.85 -7.06 13.58
CA ASP A 299 -15.17 -6.65 13.07
C ASP A 299 -16.28 -6.92 14.09
N TYR A 300 -16.26 -8.09 14.75
CA TYR A 300 -17.20 -8.39 15.82
C TYR A 300 -17.07 -7.39 16.97
N LEU A 301 -15.87 -7.01 17.34
CA LEU A 301 -15.64 -6.09 18.45
C LEU A 301 -15.97 -4.62 18.13
N SER A 302 -15.82 -4.16 16.87
CA SER A 302 -15.78 -2.72 16.55
C SER A 302 -16.74 -2.23 15.45
N ASN A 303 -17.18 -3.07 14.51
CA ASN A 303 -17.71 -2.61 13.22
C ASN A 303 -19.09 -1.93 13.28
N THR A 304 -19.99 -2.30 14.19
CA THR A 304 -21.38 -1.82 14.21
C THR A 304 -21.77 -1.22 15.55
N SER A 305 -22.86 -0.47 15.59
CA SER A 305 -23.41 0.13 16.81
C SER A 305 -23.73 -0.88 17.93
N VAL A 306 -23.91 -2.16 17.59
CA VAL A 306 -24.11 -3.24 18.57
C VAL A 306 -22.81 -3.90 19.02
N SER A 307 -21.69 -3.52 18.43
CA SER A 307 -20.36 -4.06 18.78
C SER A 307 -19.91 -3.64 20.17
N PRO A 308 -19.19 -4.51 20.89
CA PRO A 308 -18.75 -4.24 22.26
C PRO A 308 -17.97 -2.93 22.42
N LEU A 309 -16.99 -2.68 21.57
CA LEU A 309 -16.17 -1.45 21.63
C LEU A 309 -16.99 -0.20 21.32
N GLN A 310 -17.96 -0.26 20.41
CA GLN A 310 -18.84 0.86 20.13
C GLN A 310 -19.71 1.19 21.36
N LYS A 311 -20.28 0.18 22.01
CA LYS A 311 -21.10 0.37 23.22
C LYS A 311 -20.30 0.86 24.41
N ASP A 312 -19.09 0.35 24.60
CA ASP A 312 -18.29 0.65 25.78
C ASP A 312 -17.52 1.96 25.69
N PHE A 313 -17.22 2.45 24.48
CA PHE A 313 -16.33 3.62 24.30
C PHE A 313 -16.96 4.77 23.53
N VAL A 314 -17.82 4.50 22.54
CA VAL A 314 -18.30 5.52 21.59
C VAL A 314 -19.76 5.90 21.86
N LEU A 315 -20.66 4.92 22.00
CA LEU A 315 -22.10 5.14 22.10
C LEU A 315 -22.56 5.30 23.57
N LEU A 316 -21.85 6.12 24.31
CA LEU A 316 -22.17 6.48 25.68
C LEU A 316 -22.77 7.90 25.75
N GLU A 317 -23.51 8.22 26.79
CA GLU A 317 -23.95 9.60 27.07
C GLU A 317 -22.73 10.55 27.22
N ASP A 318 -21.66 10.05 27.83
CA ASP A 318 -20.35 10.72 27.97
C ASP A 318 -19.25 9.85 27.35
N PRO A 319 -19.00 9.97 26.02
CA PRO A 319 -18.10 9.08 25.28
C PRO A 319 -16.66 9.13 25.76
N LEU A 320 -15.98 7.99 25.68
CA LEU A 320 -14.54 7.89 25.93
C LEU A 320 -13.72 8.08 24.64
N ALA A 321 -14.29 7.82 23.48
CA ALA A 321 -13.67 8.04 22.19
C ALA A 321 -14.72 8.43 21.15
N SER A 322 -14.31 9.12 20.11
CA SER A 322 -15.17 9.43 18.96
C SER A 322 -15.29 8.25 18.01
N SER A 323 -14.23 7.45 17.90
CA SER A 323 -14.20 6.26 17.06
C SER A 323 -13.20 5.23 17.59
N VAL A 324 -13.41 3.98 17.17
CA VAL A 324 -12.48 2.87 17.41
C VAL A 324 -12.19 2.20 16.09
N ALA A 325 -10.91 2.06 15.76
CA ALA A 325 -10.43 1.38 14.57
C ALA A 325 -9.43 0.29 14.95
N PHE A 326 -9.25 -0.68 14.06
CA PHE A 326 -8.24 -1.70 14.23
C PHE A 326 -7.36 -1.81 12.98
N HIS A 327 -6.17 -2.36 13.18
CA HIS A 327 -5.23 -2.67 12.12
C HIS A 327 -4.55 -4.01 12.42
N VAL A 328 -4.45 -4.85 11.40
CA VAL A 328 -3.69 -6.10 11.44
C VAL A 328 -2.73 -6.07 10.26
N ALA A 329 -1.44 -5.88 10.54
CA ALA A 329 -0.39 -5.80 9.54
C ALA A 329 0.37 -7.11 9.44
N GLU A 330 0.58 -7.60 8.22
CA GLU A 330 1.53 -8.69 7.99
C GLU A 330 2.97 -8.18 8.19
N GLY A 331 3.81 -9.04 8.74
CA GLY A 331 5.22 -8.80 8.99
C GLY A 331 5.90 -10.12 9.32
N VAL A 332 7.18 -10.15 9.64
CA VAL A 332 7.87 -11.35 10.17
C VAL A 332 7.12 -11.91 11.38
N CYS A 333 6.52 -11.04 12.18
CA CYS A 333 5.45 -11.33 13.11
C CYS A 333 4.34 -10.32 12.85
N CYS A 334 3.11 -10.76 12.64
CA CYS A 334 2.00 -9.86 12.37
C CYS A 334 1.74 -8.96 13.58
N GLU A 335 1.47 -7.69 13.31
CA GLU A 335 1.05 -6.72 14.33
C GLU A 335 -0.47 -6.61 14.38
N MET A 336 -0.99 -6.43 15.58
CA MET A 336 -2.38 -6.00 15.80
C MET A 336 -2.36 -4.68 16.55
N ARG A 337 -3.16 -3.73 16.09
CA ARG A 337 -3.32 -2.43 16.75
C ARG A 337 -4.80 -2.10 16.90
N LEU A 338 -5.14 -1.54 18.05
CA LEU A 338 -6.46 -1.04 18.36
C LEU A 338 -6.32 0.45 18.69
N LEU A 339 -6.91 1.31 17.88
CA LEU A 339 -6.81 2.76 17.98
C LEU A 339 -8.15 3.34 18.44
N PHE A 340 -8.12 4.11 19.53
CA PHE A 340 -9.20 4.94 20.02
C PHE A 340 -8.89 6.40 19.69
N SER A 341 -9.67 7.02 18.81
CA SER A 341 -9.45 8.37 18.35
C SER A 341 -10.45 9.35 18.92
N GLY A 342 -10.05 10.62 19.03
CA GLY A 342 -10.90 11.69 19.56
C GLY A 342 -11.28 11.48 21.02
N VAL A 343 -10.36 10.98 21.84
CA VAL A 343 -10.50 10.76 23.26
C VAL A 343 -10.37 12.09 23.99
N PRO A 344 -11.35 12.54 24.83
CA PRO A 344 -11.17 13.72 25.67
C PRO A 344 -9.90 13.63 26.52
N VAL A 345 -9.15 14.72 26.62
CA VAL A 345 -7.80 14.71 27.25
C VAL A 345 -7.83 14.18 28.69
N GLU A 346 -8.88 14.50 29.46
CA GLU A 346 -9.08 14.04 30.83
C GLU A 346 -9.42 12.54 30.93
N LYS A 347 -9.73 11.89 29.79
CA LYS A 347 -10.11 10.46 29.73
C LYS A 347 -9.04 9.57 29.10
N LEU A 348 -7.95 10.12 28.60
CA LEU A 348 -6.90 9.37 27.92
C LEU A 348 -6.40 8.16 28.72
N GLU A 349 -6.18 8.35 30.03
CA GLU A 349 -5.69 7.28 30.91
C GLU A 349 -6.77 6.25 31.29
N LEU A 350 -8.03 6.51 31.00
CA LEU A 350 -9.14 5.60 31.34
C LEU A 350 -9.40 4.54 30.27
N VAL A 351 -8.98 4.80 29.03
CA VAL A 351 -9.27 3.94 27.88
C VAL A 351 -8.63 2.57 28.03
N GLY A 352 -7.32 2.49 28.26
CA GLY A 352 -6.60 1.23 28.42
C GLY A 352 -7.17 0.35 29.55
N PRO A 353 -7.24 0.84 30.80
CA PRO A 353 -7.85 0.06 31.91
C PRO A 353 -9.27 -0.41 31.59
N LYS A 354 -10.13 0.43 31.03
CA LYS A 354 -11.48 0.02 30.67
C LYS A 354 -11.51 -1.07 29.60
N PHE A 355 -10.63 -0.99 28.61
CA PHE A 355 -10.52 -2.04 27.59
C PHE A 355 -10.12 -3.38 28.21
N PHE A 356 -9.04 -3.41 29.00
CA PHE A 356 -8.50 -4.66 29.56
C PHE A 356 -9.38 -5.23 30.67
N ASP A 357 -9.86 -4.39 31.62
CA ASP A 357 -10.58 -4.85 32.81
C ASP A 357 -12.06 -5.12 32.58
N LYS A 358 -12.65 -4.57 31.51
CA LYS A 358 -14.05 -4.77 31.16
C LYS A 358 -14.20 -5.50 29.84
N THR A 359 -14.03 -4.82 28.72
CA THR A 359 -14.40 -5.34 27.39
C THR A 359 -13.65 -6.61 27.03
N LEU A 360 -12.34 -6.64 27.22
CA LEU A 360 -11.52 -7.82 26.95
C LEU A 360 -11.87 -8.95 27.93
N ARG A 361 -11.98 -8.64 29.23
CA ARG A 361 -12.29 -9.62 30.28
C ARG A 361 -13.64 -10.30 30.06
N GLU A 362 -14.67 -9.57 29.66
CA GLU A 362 -15.99 -10.14 29.36
C GLU A 362 -15.90 -11.17 28.21
N HIS A 363 -15.06 -10.91 27.19
CA HIS A 363 -14.88 -11.80 26.03
C HIS A 363 -13.92 -12.97 26.26
N LEU A 364 -13.38 -13.13 27.46
CA LEU A 364 -12.71 -14.35 27.88
C LEU A 364 -13.68 -15.46 28.30
N GLU A 365 -14.98 -15.18 28.32
CA GLU A 365 -16.03 -16.11 28.73
C GLU A 365 -17.02 -16.35 27.57
N GLU A 366 -17.42 -17.62 27.37
CA GLU A 366 -18.32 -18.00 26.27
C GLU A 366 -19.67 -17.28 26.24
N PRO A 367 -20.33 -16.97 27.39
CA PRO A 367 -21.63 -16.29 27.37
C PRO A 367 -21.63 -14.89 26.77
N ALA A 368 -20.45 -14.24 26.63
CA ALA A 368 -20.36 -12.91 26.00
C ALA A 368 -20.52 -12.93 24.48
N TRP A 369 -20.42 -14.12 23.85
CA TRP A 369 -20.39 -14.26 22.41
C TRP A 369 -21.77 -14.51 21.80
N ASP A 370 -22.23 -13.57 20.99
CA ASP A 370 -23.40 -13.73 20.12
C ASP A 370 -22.97 -14.45 18.82
N MET A 371 -23.14 -15.77 18.83
CA MET A 371 -22.72 -16.63 17.72
C MET A 371 -23.61 -16.48 16.47
N GLU A 372 -24.87 -16.03 16.61
CA GLU A 372 -25.73 -15.70 15.49
C GLU A 372 -25.18 -14.47 14.75
N ARG A 373 -24.84 -13.43 15.50
CA ARG A 373 -24.20 -12.23 14.97
C ARG A 373 -22.82 -12.54 14.36
N MET A 374 -22.03 -13.41 15.02
CA MET A 374 -20.74 -13.86 14.48
C MET A 374 -20.91 -14.51 13.09
N GLY A 375 -21.87 -15.43 12.97
CA GLY A 375 -22.17 -16.08 11.69
C GLY A 375 -22.58 -15.08 10.60
N TYR A 376 -23.36 -14.07 10.96
CA TYR A 376 -23.75 -13.00 10.05
C TYR A 376 -22.56 -12.15 9.59
N LEU A 377 -21.66 -11.77 10.49
CA LEU A 377 -20.46 -11.01 10.14
C LEU A 377 -19.53 -11.79 9.22
N ILE A 378 -19.37 -13.09 9.46
CA ILE A 378 -18.58 -13.95 8.57
C ILE A 378 -19.21 -13.99 7.17
N ASP A 379 -20.55 -14.11 7.06
CA ASP A 379 -21.23 -14.07 5.77
C ASP A 379 -21.02 -12.72 5.05
N GLN A 380 -21.06 -11.61 5.78
CA GLN A 380 -20.74 -10.29 5.22
C GLN A 380 -19.29 -10.19 4.76
N THR A 381 -18.34 -10.71 5.54
CA THR A 381 -16.92 -10.73 5.14
C THR A 381 -16.73 -11.55 3.87
N ILE A 382 -17.35 -12.75 3.77
CA ILE A 382 -17.34 -13.56 2.55
C ILE A 382 -17.89 -12.77 1.36
N LEU A 383 -19.02 -12.08 1.55
CA LEU A 383 -19.63 -11.29 0.50
C LEU A 383 -18.71 -10.14 0.06
N ASN A 384 -18.10 -9.45 1.01
CA ASN A 384 -17.16 -8.35 0.73
C ASN A 384 -15.93 -8.86 -0.05
N GLU A 385 -15.38 -10.03 0.30
CA GLU A 385 -14.28 -10.64 -0.45
C GLU A 385 -14.70 -10.98 -1.89
N LEU A 386 -15.90 -11.52 -2.09
CA LEU A 386 -16.42 -11.78 -3.44
C LEU A 386 -16.65 -10.48 -4.23
N VAL A 387 -17.10 -9.40 -3.58
CA VAL A 387 -17.24 -8.07 -4.21
C VAL A 387 -15.88 -7.51 -4.62
N LYS A 388 -14.86 -7.61 -3.76
CA LYS A 388 -13.49 -7.19 -4.09
C LYS A 388 -12.96 -7.90 -5.33
N LEU A 389 -13.20 -9.21 -5.45
CA LEU A 389 -12.78 -9.99 -6.63
C LEU A 389 -13.47 -9.56 -7.94
N GLU A 390 -14.64 -8.93 -7.89
CA GLU A 390 -15.28 -8.37 -9.08
C GLU A 390 -14.90 -6.91 -9.35
N THR A 391 -14.81 -6.10 -8.31
CA THR A 391 -14.65 -4.64 -8.44
C THR A 391 -13.20 -4.18 -8.38
N ASN A 392 -12.32 -4.95 -7.71
CA ASN A 392 -10.94 -4.55 -7.45
C ASN A 392 -9.95 -5.73 -7.45
N SER A 393 -10.25 -6.76 -8.25
CA SER A 393 -9.47 -8.00 -8.33
C SER A 393 -7.98 -7.78 -8.57
N SER A 394 -7.63 -6.76 -9.35
CA SER A 394 -6.24 -6.45 -9.67
C SER A 394 -5.45 -6.02 -8.44
N LYS A 395 -6.01 -5.14 -7.60
CA LYS A 395 -5.37 -4.68 -6.37
C LYS A 395 -5.20 -5.84 -5.38
N ASP A 396 -6.22 -6.67 -5.27
CA ASP A 396 -6.24 -7.84 -4.39
C ASP A 396 -5.16 -8.86 -4.79
N ILE A 397 -5.10 -9.22 -6.08
CA ILE A 397 -4.06 -10.11 -6.62
C ILE A 397 -2.66 -9.53 -6.39
N ILE A 398 -2.45 -8.23 -6.64
CA ILE A 398 -1.16 -7.56 -6.42
C ILE A 398 -0.74 -7.69 -4.96
N SER A 399 -1.63 -7.40 -4.01
CA SER A 399 -1.36 -7.51 -2.58
C SER A 399 -1.01 -8.95 -2.17
N HIS A 400 -1.75 -9.94 -2.67
CA HIS A 400 -1.45 -11.35 -2.40
C HIS A 400 -0.10 -11.79 -2.98
N ILE A 401 0.27 -11.33 -4.17
CA ILE A 401 1.57 -11.65 -4.78
C ILE A 401 2.72 -10.99 -4.01
N ILE A 402 2.54 -9.76 -3.53
CA ILE A 402 3.53 -9.09 -2.66
C ILE A 402 3.68 -9.86 -1.34
N GLY A 403 2.58 -10.21 -0.67
CA GLY A 403 2.62 -11.03 0.54
C GLY A 403 3.27 -12.39 0.32
N HIS A 404 3.01 -13.03 -0.81
CA HIS A 404 3.69 -14.27 -1.21
C HIS A 404 5.19 -14.08 -1.42
N GLN A 405 5.60 -12.97 -2.04
CA GLN A 405 7.00 -12.61 -2.22
C GLN A 405 7.73 -12.42 -0.89
N LEU A 406 7.07 -11.75 0.05
CA LEU A 406 7.64 -11.41 1.35
C LEU A 406 7.75 -12.63 2.28
N PHE A 407 6.68 -13.41 2.41
CA PHE A 407 6.49 -14.29 3.55
C PHE A 407 6.41 -15.79 3.22
N ASP A 408 6.12 -16.19 2.00
CA ASP A 408 5.76 -17.59 1.71
C ASP A 408 6.91 -18.45 1.19
N ASP A 409 8.13 -17.93 1.08
CA ASP A 409 9.34 -18.65 0.64
C ASP A 409 9.14 -19.50 -0.63
N GLU A 410 8.42 -18.97 -1.63
CA GLU A 410 8.05 -19.65 -2.87
C GLU A 410 7.14 -20.89 -2.68
N ASN A 411 6.48 -21.01 -1.53
CA ASN A 411 5.57 -22.11 -1.23
C ASN A 411 4.24 -21.92 -1.97
N VAL A 412 4.02 -22.76 -2.98
CA VAL A 412 2.82 -22.71 -3.83
C VAL A 412 1.53 -22.99 -3.04
N ASP A 413 1.57 -23.86 -2.03
CA ASP A 413 0.39 -24.17 -1.21
C ASP A 413 -0.02 -22.94 -0.38
N LEU A 414 0.95 -22.14 0.08
CA LEU A 414 0.66 -20.89 0.76
C LEU A 414 0.09 -19.84 -0.21
N LEU A 415 0.61 -19.74 -1.44
CA LEU A 415 0.02 -18.89 -2.47
C LEU A 415 -1.45 -19.26 -2.72
N HIS A 416 -1.73 -20.56 -2.95
CA HIS A 416 -3.09 -21.02 -3.16
C HIS A 416 -4.02 -20.67 -1.98
N LYS A 417 -3.55 -20.81 -0.76
CA LYS A 417 -4.31 -20.42 0.43
C LYS A 417 -4.54 -18.91 0.50
N ARG A 418 -3.49 -18.11 0.25
CA ARG A 418 -3.54 -16.64 0.31
C ARG A 418 -4.57 -16.05 -0.64
N VAL A 419 -4.69 -16.58 -1.85
CA VAL A 419 -5.66 -16.10 -2.87
C VAL A 419 -7.07 -16.71 -2.72
N ASN A 420 -7.30 -17.54 -1.71
CA ASN A 420 -8.58 -18.24 -1.48
C ASN A 420 -9.08 -18.10 -0.03
N GLU A 421 -9.07 -16.87 0.49
CA GLU A 421 -9.47 -16.56 1.87
C GLU A 421 -10.90 -17.00 2.22
N VAL A 422 -11.82 -16.96 1.27
CA VAL A 422 -13.21 -17.41 1.44
C VAL A 422 -13.31 -18.86 1.96
N GLU A 423 -12.33 -19.71 1.67
CA GLU A 423 -12.31 -21.08 2.20
C GLU A 423 -12.07 -21.11 3.71
N PHE A 424 -11.24 -20.20 4.25
CA PHE A 424 -11.02 -20.07 5.69
C PHE A 424 -12.24 -19.50 6.38
N LEU A 425 -12.82 -18.43 5.83
CA LEU A 425 -14.04 -17.80 6.35
C LEU A 425 -15.19 -18.78 6.46
N LYS A 426 -15.40 -19.64 5.45
CA LYS A 426 -16.42 -20.70 5.52
C LYS A 426 -16.16 -21.70 6.65
N LYS A 427 -14.91 -22.02 6.95
CA LYS A 427 -14.55 -22.90 8.09
C LYS A 427 -14.83 -22.20 9.41
N LEU A 428 -14.46 -20.91 9.55
CA LEU A 428 -14.71 -20.12 10.75
C LEU A 428 -16.20 -20.07 11.11
N LYS A 429 -17.10 -20.11 10.14
CA LYS A 429 -18.55 -20.16 10.37
C LYS A 429 -19.02 -21.36 11.18
N SER A 430 -18.28 -22.46 11.17
CA SER A 430 -18.58 -23.67 11.96
C SER A 430 -17.97 -23.69 13.36
N GLU A 431 -17.16 -22.68 13.70
CA GLU A 431 -16.51 -22.58 14.99
C GLU A 431 -17.48 -22.16 16.10
N THR A 432 -17.16 -22.58 17.32
CA THR A 432 -17.98 -22.30 18.52
C THR A 432 -17.45 -21.08 19.28
N ALA A 433 -18.21 -20.57 20.24
CA ALA A 433 -17.77 -19.50 21.14
C ALA A 433 -16.42 -19.81 21.82
N SER A 434 -16.18 -21.09 22.15
CA SER A 434 -14.89 -21.55 22.71
C SER A 434 -13.69 -21.24 21.81
N PHE A 435 -13.83 -21.38 20.49
CA PHE A 435 -12.77 -21.01 19.54
C PHE A 435 -12.40 -19.52 19.65
N TRP A 436 -13.39 -18.65 19.69
CA TRP A 436 -13.17 -17.19 19.79
C TRP A 436 -12.60 -16.78 21.14
N VAL A 437 -13.04 -17.42 22.23
CA VAL A 437 -12.45 -17.24 23.55
C VAL A 437 -10.96 -17.63 23.53
N GLU A 438 -10.61 -18.77 22.96
CA GLU A 438 -9.21 -19.20 22.87
C GLU A 438 -8.37 -18.29 21.95
N LEU A 439 -8.97 -17.74 20.90
CA LEU A 439 -8.30 -16.76 20.03
C LEU A 439 -7.98 -15.47 20.81
N VAL A 440 -8.95 -14.94 21.59
CA VAL A 440 -8.74 -13.79 22.47
C VAL A 440 -7.68 -14.09 23.53
N LYS A 441 -7.74 -15.25 24.21
CA LYS A 441 -6.72 -15.66 25.18
C LYS A 441 -5.34 -15.72 24.55
N LYS A 442 -5.24 -16.29 23.35
CA LYS A 442 -3.94 -16.51 22.68
C LYS A 442 -3.24 -15.20 22.32
N TYR A 443 -3.98 -14.18 21.87
CA TYR A 443 -3.36 -12.99 21.29
C TYR A 443 -3.54 -11.71 22.11
N PHE A 444 -4.64 -11.54 22.85
CA PHE A 444 -4.93 -10.30 23.55
C PHE A 444 -4.53 -10.29 25.03
N THR A 445 -4.26 -11.48 25.61
CA THR A 445 -3.72 -11.57 26.98
C THR A 445 -2.19 -11.65 27.02
N THR A 446 -1.53 -11.58 25.86
CA THR A 446 -0.07 -11.43 25.77
C THR A 446 0.34 -10.00 26.16
N PRO A 447 1.61 -9.78 26.50
CA PRO A 447 2.12 -8.42 26.72
C PRO A 447 1.83 -7.50 25.56
N SER A 448 1.45 -6.26 25.88
CA SER A 448 1.05 -5.22 24.92
C SER A 448 1.75 -3.90 25.21
N ALA A 449 1.85 -3.04 24.20
CA ALA A 449 2.26 -1.65 24.36
C ALA A 449 1.05 -0.74 24.19
N THR A 450 0.82 0.16 25.15
CA THR A 450 -0.18 1.22 25.03
C THR A 450 0.53 2.55 24.82
N VAL A 451 0.19 3.23 23.73
CA VAL A 451 0.71 4.57 23.41
C VAL A 451 -0.43 5.57 23.49
N ILE A 452 -0.21 6.62 24.25
CA ILE A 452 -1.17 7.71 24.48
C ILE A 452 -0.63 8.96 23.81
N GLY A 453 -1.29 9.41 22.75
CA GLY A 453 -1.05 10.69 22.07
C GLY A 453 -1.73 11.81 22.84
N VAL A 454 -0.92 12.62 23.52
CA VAL A 454 -1.38 13.76 24.32
C VAL A 454 -1.32 15.02 23.46
N PRO A 455 -2.44 15.70 23.24
CA PRO A 455 -2.46 16.93 22.44
C PRO A 455 -1.74 18.07 23.18
N ASP A 456 -0.90 18.84 22.48
CA ASP A 456 -0.17 19.99 23.03
C ASP A 456 -0.15 21.16 22.02
N GLU A 457 -0.91 22.22 22.31
CA GLU A 457 -0.94 23.46 21.51
C GLU A 457 0.37 24.23 21.59
N GLU A 458 1.04 24.25 22.75
CA GLU A 458 2.30 24.98 22.89
C GLU A 458 3.44 24.33 22.05
N LEU A 459 3.31 23.05 21.75
CA LEU A 459 4.29 22.31 20.96
C LEU A 459 4.33 22.81 19.50
N VAL A 460 3.20 23.26 18.97
CA VAL A 460 3.12 23.89 17.62
C VAL A 460 4.05 25.11 17.54
N ASP A 461 3.91 26.03 18.51
CA ASP A 461 4.75 27.23 18.58
C ASP A 461 6.23 26.89 18.81
N LYS A 462 6.52 25.91 19.66
CA LYS A 462 7.88 25.44 19.96
C LYS A 462 8.55 24.84 18.70
N ILE A 463 7.83 24.03 17.93
CA ILE A 463 8.32 23.44 16.68
C ILE A 463 8.57 24.54 15.64
N SER A 464 7.60 25.42 15.43
CA SER A 464 7.70 26.54 14.49
C SER A 464 8.89 27.44 14.81
N LYS A 465 9.04 27.84 16.07
CA LYS A 465 10.17 28.65 16.51
C LYS A 465 11.52 27.95 16.34
N LYS A 466 11.59 26.67 16.68
CA LYS A 466 12.82 25.87 16.51
C LYS A 466 13.23 25.79 15.04
N GLU A 467 12.26 25.68 14.13
CA GLU A 467 12.50 25.65 12.68
C GLU A 467 12.94 27.03 12.17
N GLU A 468 12.30 28.12 12.61
CA GLU A 468 12.72 29.50 12.29
C GLU A 468 14.15 29.76 12.76
N ASP A 469 14.49 29.39 14.01
CA ASP A 469 15.82 29.55 14.56
C ASP A 469 16.87 28.73 13.78
N ARG A 470 16.49 27.51 13.35
CA ARG A 470 17.34 26.65 12.53
C ARG A 470 17.61 27.27 11.16
N ILE A 471 16.57 27.76 10.48
CA ILE A 471 16.67 28.44 9.18
C ILE A 471 17.52 29.71 9.31
N ALA A 472 17.30 30.52 10.35
CA ALA A 472 18.10 31.72 10.62
C ALA A 472 19.59 31.40 10.83
N ALA A 473 19.88 30.32 11.58
CA ALA A 473 21.25 29.84 11.76
C ALA A 473 21.86 29.35 10.43
N GLN A 474 21.11 28.65 9.59
CA GLN A 474 21.50 28.20 8.25
C GLN A 474 21.84 29.40 7.35
N CYS A 475 20.97 30.41 7.29
CA CYS A 475 21.18 31.64 6.53
C CYS A 475 22.42 32.39 7.01
N LYS A 476 22.60 32.50 8.33
CA LYS A 476 23.80 33.13 8.92
C LYS A 476 25.09 32.39 8.56
N LYS A 477 25.06 31.06 8.58
CA LYS A 477 26.20 30.19 8.22
C LYS A 477 26.59 30.34 6.75
N LEU A 478 25.63 30.36 5.86
CA LEU A 478 25.82 30.48 4.41
C LEU A 478 26.23 31.91 3.99
N GLY A 479 25.66 32.90 4.62
CA GLY A 479 25.85 34.30 4.24
C GLY A 479 25.29 34.59 2.83
N LYS A 480 25.39 35.82 2.37
CA LYS A 480 24.85 36.25 1.07
C LYS A 480 25.45 35.47 -0.12
N GLU A 481 26.75 35.20 -0.08
CA GLU A 481 27.42 34.48 -1.18
C GLU A 481 27.01 32.99 -1.22
N GLY A 482 26.93 32.35 -0.03
CA GLY A 482 26.49 30.98 0.07
C GLY A 482 25.03 30.79 -0.40
N LEU A 483 24.12 31.67 0.04
CA LEU A 483 22.73 31.65 -0.41
C LEU A 483 22.59 31.82 -1.92
N ALA A 484 23.32 32.79 -2.51
CA ALA A 484 23.34 32.96 -3.95
C ALA A 484 23.91 31.74 -4.69
N ALA A 485 24.90 31.06 -4.10
CA ALA A 485 25.47 29.83 -4.65
C ALA A 485 24.47 28.68 -4.61
N GLU A 486 23.70 28.50 -3.52
CA GLU A 486 22.66 27.47 -3.44
C GLU A 486 21.53 27.73 -4.44
N GLY A 487 21.03 28.98 -4.55
CA GLY A 487 20.04 29.35 -5.57
C GLY A 487 20.52 29.05 -7.00
N LYS A 488 21.79 29.35 -7.31
CA LYS A 488 22.36 29.03 -8.62
C LYS A 488 22.52 27.52 -8.86
N LYS A 489 22.84 26.74 -7.83
CA LYS A 489 22.87 25.27 -7.94
C LYS A 489 21.50 24.74 -8.32
N LEU A 490 20.44 25.21 -7.67
CA LEU A 490 19.06 24.82 -7.98
C LEU A 490 18.67 25.21 -9.42
N GLU A 491 18.96 26.44 -9.83
CA GLU A 491 18.70 26.87 -11.22
C GLU A 491 19.40 25.97 -12.25
N ASN A 492 20.66 25.61 -11.99
CA ASN A 492 21.42 24.73 -12.87
C ASN A 492 20.83 23.32 -12.87
N ALA A 493 20.44 22.79 -11.72
CA ALA A 493 19.78 21.48 -11.61
C ALA A 493 18.47 21.42 -12.40
N ILE A 494 17.62 22.46 -12.29
CA ILE A 494 16.39 22.55 -13.07
C ILE A 494 16.69 22.58 -14.56
N LYS A 495 17.67 23.38 -15.01
CA LYS A 495 18.07 23.43 -16.43
C LYS A 495 18.58 22.09 -16.95
N GLU A 496 19.40 21.38 -16.16
CA GLU A 496 19.92 20.07 -16.54
C GLU A 496 18.79 19.04 -16.67
N ASN A 497 17.86 19.00 -15.70
CA ASN A 497 16.74 18.07 -15.70
C ASN A 497 15.76 18.32 -16.86
N THR A 498 15.70 19.54 -17.39
CA THR A 498 14.79 19.93 -18.48
C THR A 498 15.48 20.11 -19.83
N ALA A 499 16.81 19.87 -19.91
CA ALA A 499 17.56 20.11 -21.13
C ALA A 499 17.24 19.12 -22.26
N ASN A 500 16.87 17.91 -21.93
CA ASN A 500 16.61 16.85 -22.89
C ASN A 500 15.10 16.60 -23.05
N HIS A 501 14.67 16.41 -24.30
CA HIS A 501 13.30 16.03 -24.63
C HIS A 501 13.31 14.79 -25.52
N PRO A 502 12.32 13.89 -25.38
CA PRO A 502 12.22 12.72 -26.25
C PRO A 502 11.94 13.12 -27.69
N SER A 503 12.55 12.43 -28.65
CA SER A 503 12.28 12.72 -30.06
C SER A 503 10.88 12.30 -30.48
N SER A 504 10.34 12.94 -31.54
CA SER A 504 9.02 12.56 -32.07
C SER A 504 8.99 11.11 -32.54
N GLU A 505 10.10 10.61 -33.13
CA GLU A 505 10.21 9.23 -33.61
C GLU A 505 10.12 8.22 -32.45
N LEU A 506 10.73 8.51 -31.29
CA LEU A 506 10.61 7.70 -30.08
C LEU A 506 9.15 7.67 -29.60
N LEU A 507 8.53 8.84 -29.50
CA LEU A 507 7.16 8.96 -29.03
C LEU A 507 6.15 8.30 -29.98
N ASP A 508 6.39 8.32 -31.30
CA ASP A 508 5.53 7.68 -32.31
C ASP A 508 5.61 6.15 -32.29
N GLN A 509 6.70 5.57 -31.79
CA GLN A 509 6.82 4.13 -31.55
C GLN A 509 5.98 3.67 -30.35
N LEU A 510 5.74 4.56 -29.41
CA LEU A 510 5.08 4.28 -28.14
C LEU A 510 3.59 4.71 -28.12
N ILE A 511 3.01 5.04 -29.27
CA ILE A 511 1.58 5.37 -29.36
C ILE A 511 0.73 4.13 -29.65
N VAL A 512 -0.41 4.00 -29.00
CA VAL A 512 -1.46 3.02 -29.36
C VAL A 512 -2.26 3.59 -30.52
N LYS A 513 -2.16 2.92 -31.68
CA LYS A 513 -2.82 3.36 -32.92
C LYS A 513 -4.14 2.65 -33.19
N ASN A 514 -4.36 1.48 -32.59
CA ASN A 514 -5.55 0.67 -32.80
C ASN A 514 -6.32 0.48 -31.50
N LEU A 515 -7.60 0.85 -31.51
CA LEU A 515 -8.51 0.74 -30.39
C LEU A 515 -9.40 -0.52 -30.46
N GLU A 516 -9.18 -1.39 -31.44
CA GLU A 516 -9.98 -2.62 -31.62
C GLU A 516 -9.57 -3.74 -30.65
N SER A 517 -8.41 -3.61 -30.00
CA SER A 517 -7.91 -4.58 -29.01
C SER A 517 -8.57 -4.47 -27.63
N PHE A 518 -9.53 -3.55 -27.47
CA PHE A 518 -10.21 -3.38 -26.20
C PHE A 518 -11.35 -4.38 -26.05
N ASP A 519 -11.34 -5.09 -24.96
CA ASP A 519 -12.52 -5.83 -24.53
C ASP A 519 -13.59 -4.83 -24.06
N ARG A 520 -14.77 -4.90 -24.64
CA ARG A 520 -15.86 -3.97 -24.35
C ARG A 520 -17.07 -4.74 -23.87
N PHE A 521 -17.61 -4.34 -22.74
CA PHE A 521 -18.92 -4.80 -22.33
C PHE A 521 -19.99 -4.07 -23.13
N PRO A 522 -20.86 -4.80 -23.88
CA PRO A 522 -21.97 -4.16 -24.56
C PRO A 522 -22.94 -3.54 -23.55
N VAL A 523 -23.33 -2.30 -23.82
CA VAL A 523 -24.32 -1.58 -23.02
C VAL A 523 -25.59 -1.44 -23.82
N GLN A 524 -26.71 -1.90 -23.27
CA GLN A 524 -28.04 -1.70 -23.84
C GLN A 524 -28.78 -0.64 -23.02
N SER A 525 -29.06 0.50 -23.63
CA SER A 525 -29.92 1.52 -23.04
C SER A 525 -31.38 1.24 -23.34
N LEU A 526 -32.21 1.21 -22.32
CA LEU A 526 -33.65 1.05 -22.38
C LEU A 526 -34.32 2.28 -21.74
N THR A 527 -35.32 2.82 -22.39
CA THR A 527 -36.19 3.86 -21.85
C THR A 527 -37.62 3.41 -21.88
N SER A 528 -38.52 4.13 -21.19
CA SER A 528 -39.96 3.85 -21.22
C SER A 528 -40.53 3.73 -22.66
N ASP A 529 -39.91 4.41 -23.61
CA ASP A 529 -40.34 4.46 -25.02
C ASP A 529 -39.50 3.55 -25.94
N SER A 530 -38.66 2.68 -25.39
CA SER A 530 -37.80 1.81 -26.19
C SER A 530 -38.60 0.77 -26.96
N PRO A 531 -38.44 0.66 -28.30
CA PRO A 531 -39.20 -0.28 -29.12
C PRO A 531 -38.81 -1.76 -28.86
N SER A 532 -37.72 -2.00 -28.15
CA SER A 532 -37.22 -3.34 -27.81
C SER A 532 -37.86 -3.96 -26.57
N LEU A 533 -38.78 -3.25 -25.90
CA LEU A 533 -39.49 -3.79 -24.75
C LEU A 533 -40.48 -4.87 -25.14
N THR A 534 -40.50 -5.97 -24.40
CA THR A 534 -41.58 -6.96 -24.55
C THR A 534 -42.93 -6.36 -24.12
N PRO A 535 -44.07 -6.87 -24.58
CA PRO A 535 -45.38 -6.36 -24.17
C PRO A 535 -45.60 -6.35 -22.65
N HIS A 536 -45.05 -7.34 -21.93
CA HIS A 536 -45.14 -7.41 -20.49
C HIS A 536 -44.25 -6.33 -19.81
N GLN A 537 -43.05 -6.13 -20.29
CA GLN A 537 -42.17 -5.07 -19.83
C GLN A 537 -42.76 -3.69 -20.13
N SER A 538 -43.30 -3.48 -21.33
CA SER A 538 -43.95 -2.24 -21.73
C SER A 538 -45.17 -1.91 -20.86
N ALA A 539 -46.00 -2.90 -20.52
CA ALA A 539 -47.17 -2.70 -19.67
C ALA A 539 -46.80 -2.33 -18.21
N PHE A 540 -45.72 -2.90 -17.67
CA PHE A 540 -45.23 -2.58 -16.34
C PHE A 540 -44.55 -1.20 -16.32
N LEU A 541 -43.69 -0.94 -17.29
CA LEU A 541 -42.82 0.23 -17.34
C LEU A 541 -43.50 1.49 -17.91
N SER A 542 -44.68 1.34 -18.56
CA SER A 542 -45.50 2.48 -19.01
C SER A 542 -46.09 3.33 -17.86
N GLN A 543 -46.05 2.80 -16.63
CA GLN A 543 -46.56 3.50 -15.45
C GLN A 543 -45.57 4.50 -14.87
N PHE A 544 -44.28 4.38 -15.21
CA PHE A 544 -43.22 5.22 -14.67
C PHE A 544 -42.19 5.57 -15.77
N PRO A 545 -41.78 6.84 -15.92
CA PRO A 545 -40.64 7.15 -16.79
C PRO A 545 -39.39 6.53 -16.19
N PHE A 546 -38.65 5.80 -17.01
CA PHE A 546 -37.38 5.20 -16.58
C PHE A 546 -36.34 5.26 -17.69
N HIS A 547 -35.08 5.22 -17.28
CA HIS A 547 -33.94 4.98 -18.14
C HIS A 547 -33.07 3.92 -17.46
N ALA A 548 -32.82 2.82 -18.14
CA ALA A 548 -31.95 1.75 -17.68
C ALA A 548 -30.82 1.50 -18.66
N ASN A 549 -29.61 1.43 -18.15
CA ASN A 549 -28.44 0.98 -18.87
C ASN A 549 -28.09 -0.42 -18.41
N LEU A 550 -28.22 -1.39 -19.30
CA LEU A 550 -27.86 -2.79 -19.03
C LEU A 550 -26.45 -3.04 -19.55
N HIS A 551 -25.54 -3.30 -18.64
CA HIS A 551 -24.17 -3.67 -18.96
C HIS A 551 -24.08 -5.19 -18.99
N ASN A 552 -23.76 -5.76 -20.16
CA ASN A 552 -23.52 -7.19 -20.28
C ASN A 552 -22.08 -7.49 -19.80
N CYS A 553 -21.90 -7.54 -18.50
CA CYS A 553 -20.62 -7.86 -17.85
C CYS A 553 -20.78 -9.12 -16.97
N PRO A 554 -19.72 -9.90 -16.77
CA PRO A 554 -19.75 -11.10 -15.94
C PRO A 554 -19.74 -10.73 -14.45
N THR A 555 -20.87 -10.21 -13.95
CA THR A 555 -21.03 -9.86 -12.53
C THR A 555 -22.09 -10.74 -11.86
N LYS A 556 -21.91 -11.02 -10.58
CA LYS A 556 -22.90 -11.66 -9.69
C LYS A 556 -23.66 -10.63 -8.85
N PHE A 557 -23.33 -9.35 -8.98
CA PHE A 557 -23.91 -8.26 -8.21
C PHE A 557 -24.75 -7.36 -9.11
N VAL A 558 -25.77 -6.76 -8.52
CA VAL A 558 -26.63 -5.76 -9.17
C VAL A 558 -26.59 -4.50 -8.32
N GLU A 559 -26.22 -3.40 -8.95
CA GLU A 559 -26.26 -2.08 -8.34
C GLU A 559 -27.45 -1.29 -8.92
N ILE A 560 -28.26 -0.73 -8.05
CA ILE A 560 -29.47 0.01 -8.44
C ILE A 560 -29.37 1.43 -7.90
N PHE A 561 -29.34 2.41 -8.79
CA PHE A 561 -29.44 3.82 -8.45
C PHE A 561 -30.87 4.30 -8.67
N VAL A 562 -31.51 4.84 -7.66
CA VAL A 562 -32.84 5.46 -7.74
C VAL A 562 -32.68 6.95 -7.52
N LEU A 563 -33.00 7.74 -8.54
CA LEU A 563 -33.06 9.19 -8.44
C LEU A 563 -34.50 9.56 -8.09
N LEU A 564 -34.67 10.27 -7.00
CA LEU A 564 -35.95 10.81 -6.54
C LEU A 564 -35.91 12.34 -6.74
N ASP A 565 -37.00 12.90 -7.29
CA ASP A 565 -37.19 14.35 -7.41
C ASP A 565 -37.40 15.01 -6.06
#